data_129c4906b24f1a338e177da4b47b572b
#
_entry.id   129c4906b24f1a338e177da4b47b572b
#
_cell.length_a   1.000
_cell.length_b   1.000
_cell.length_c   1.000
_cell.angle_alpha   90.00
_cell.angle_beta   90.00
_cell.angle_gamma   90.00
#
_symmetry.space_group_name_H-M   'P 1'
#
loop_
_entity.id
_entity.type
_entity.pdbx_description
1 polymer ?
#
loop_
_entity_poly.entity_id
_entity_poly.type
_entity_poly.pdbx_seq_one_letter_code
_entity_poly.pdbx_strand_id
1 'polypeptide(L)'
;KSVSQEGEQCVLLFESNKIIFPQELIQSVDVDAENWKTTLTFANGSTYVIPTLGTSIDNLILSSTVNPSGCNPLSASVVVKLPVLGRIKLIVHSKPGKHTPDVEYTFKDVGLKQNIPVLGLYPNYNNQITLIYTDLQGNERARSNLKLQTKTLESRRLPKEIRVVKAQYDRMEPGMNLVNSPGQDETDTSIPYMID
;
A
#
# COMPACT_ATOMS: atom_id res chain seq x y z
N LYS A 1 20.04 0.79 0.61
CA LYS A 1 19.91 1.46 1.92
C LYS A 1 18.44 1.70 2.16
N SER A 2 17.94 1.34 3.30
CA SER A 2 16.57 1.62 3.72
C SER A 2 16.56 2.07 5.18
N VAL A 3 15.53 2.81 5.55
CA VAL A 3 15.25 3.16 6.95
C VAL A 3 13.89 2.61 7.28
N SER A 4 13.76 1.93 8.39
CA SER A 4 12.50 1.48 8.94
C SER A 4 12.37 1.96 10.38
N GLN A 5 11.13 2.11 10.84
CA GLN A 5 10.81 2.35 12.23
C GLN A 5 10.23 1.06 12.80
N GLU A 6 10.95 0.44 13.70
CA GLU A 6 10.50 -0.75 14.43
C GLU A 6 10.21 -0.33 15.88
N GLY A 7 8.94 -0.06 16.22
CA GLY A 7 8.56 0.46 17.53
C GLY A 7 9.14 1.85 17.80
N GLU A 8 9.88 2.00 18.91
CA GLU A 8 10.57 3.24 19.32
C GLU A 8 12.00 3.35 18.77
N GLN A 9 12.35 2.53 17.78
CA GLN A 9 13.68 2.50 17.19
C GLN A 9 13.64 2.96 15.72
N CYS A 10 14.60 3.77 15.34
CA CYS A 10 14.89 4.10 13.94
C CYS A 10 16.01 3.17 13.44
N VAL A 11 15.71 2.41 12.41
CA VAL A 11 16.62 1.40 11.85
C VAL A 11 17.13 1.86 10.50
N LEU A 12 18.44 2.07 10.37
CA LEU A 12 19.12 2.32 9.10
C LEU A 12 19.67 1.01 8.56
N LEU A 13 19.14 0.56 7.42
CA LEU A 13 19.63 -0.63 6.71
C LEU A 13 20.56 -0.22 5.57
N PHE A 14 21.80 -0.70 5.62
CA PHE A 14 22.77 -0.65 4.53
C PHE A 14 22.88 -2.04 3.91
N GLU A 15 23.49 -2.14 2.73
CA GLU A 15 23.65 -3.43 2.03
C GLU A 15 24.35 -4.51 2.85
N SER A 16 25.21 -4.11 3.77
CA SER A 16 25.99 -5.02 4.62
C SER A 16 25.84 -4.79 6.13
N ASN A 17 25.20 -3.70 6.55
CA ASN A 17 25.12 -3.33 7.96
C ASN A 17 23.74 -2.78 8.34
N LYS A 18 23.30 -3.07 9.55
CA LYS A 18 22.12 -2.49 10.20
C LYS A 18 22.60 -1.59 11.34
N ILE A 19 22.19 -0.32 11.32
CA ILE A 19 22.42 0.60 12.44
C ILE A 19 21.06 0.91 13.06
N ILE A 20 20.94 0.73 14.36
CA ILE A 20 19.72 0.96 15.11
C ILE A 20 19.96 2.16 16.04
N PHE A 21 19.07 3.13 15.98
CA PHE A 21 19.05 4.28 16.87
C PHE A 21 17.77 4.27 17.69
N PRO A 22 17.80 4.51 19.01
CA PRO A 22 16.62 4.91 19.76
C PRO A 22 16.04 6.19 19.13
N GLN A 23 14.73 6.24 18.95
CA GLN A 23 14.07 7.40 18.30
C GLN A 23 14.29 8.70 19.08
N GLU A 24 14.39 8.62 20.39
CA GLU A 24 14.68 9.73 21.30
C GLU A 24 16.03 10.42 21.06
N LEU A 25 16.96 9.73 20.39
CA LEU A 25 18.24 10.33 19.99
C LEU A 25 18.16 11.18 18.73
N ILE A 26 17.06 11.12 17.99
CA ILE A 26 16.87 11.89 16.77
C ILE A 26 16.14 13.19 17.12
N GLN A 27 16.84 14.30 17.04
CA GLN A 27 16.29 15.62 17.29
C GLN A 27 15.40 16.09 16.13
N SER A 28 15.87 15.90 14.89
CA SER A 28 15.12 16.30 13.70
C SER A 28 15.49 15.46 12.48
N VAL A 29 14.55 15.41 11.54
CA VAL A 29 14.74 14.82 10.22
C VAL A 29 14.39 15.88 9.20
N ASP A 30 15.40 16.33 8.46
CA ASP A 30 15.23 17.30 7.38
C ASP A 30 15.27 16.60 6.03
N VAL A 31 14.21 16.81 5.23
CA VAL A 31 14.02 16.16 3.93
C VAL A 31 14.16 17.22 2.85
N ASP A 32 15.31 17.21 2.18
CA ASP A 32 15.59 18.04 1.03
C ASP A 32 15.30 17.28 -0.25
N ALA A 33 14.07 17.43 -0.74
CA ALA A 33 13.60 16.72 -1.94
C ALA A 33 14.26 17.26 -3.22
N GLU A 34 14.68 18.52 -3.24
CA GLU A 34 15.33 19.12 -4.41
C GLU A 34 16.75 18.61 -4.60
N ASN A 35 17.49 18.44 -3.50
CA ASN A 35 18.87 17.95 -3.53
C ASN A 35 18.98 16.45 -3.22
N TRP A 36 17.87 15.73 -3.19
CA TRP A 36 17.83 14.28 -3.03
C TRP A 36 18.55 13.77 -1.78
N LYS A 37 18.37 14.42 -0.66
CA LYS A 37 19.01 14.02 0.59
C LYS A 37 18.03 14.11 1.77
N THR A 38 18.25 13.23 2.73
CA THR A 38 17.61 13.32 4.05
C THR A 38 18.71 13.47 5.10
N THR A 39 18.61 14.51 5.92
CA THR A 39 19.55 14.78 7.00
C THR A 39 18.89 14.41 8.33
N LEU A 40 19.51 13.50 9.07
CA LEU A 40 19.16 13.22 10.47
C LEU A 40 20.03 14.09 11.35
N THR A 41 19.42 14.82 12.28
CA THR A 41 20.13 15.56 13.33
C THR A 41 19.88 14.85 14.66
N PHE A 42 20.94 14.49 15.34
CA PHE A 42 20.87 13.83 16.64
C PHE A 42 20.85 14.86 17.79
N ALA A 43 20.37 14.44 18.96
CA ALA A 43 20.28 15.27 20.15
C ALA A 43 21.63 15.85 20.60
N ASN A 44 22.75 15.24 20.24
CA ASN A 44 24.10 15.74 20.48
C ASN A 44 24.59 16.76 19.43
N GLY A 45 23.73 17.17 18.49
CA GLY A 45 24.06 18.09 17.40
C GLY A 45 24.80 17.48 16.21
N SER A 46 25.15 16.19 16.25
CA SER A 46 25.74 15.52 15.08
C SER A 46 24.68 15.29 13.97
N THR A 47 25.14 15.25 12.73
CA THR A 47 24.26 15.05 11.58
C THR A 47 24.69 13.83 10.77
N TYR A 48 23.71 13.12 10.21
CA TYR A 48 23.93 12.05 9.26
C TYR A 48 23.12 12.28 7.99
N VAL A 49 23.78 12.34 6.85
CA VAL A 49 23.13 12.55 5.56
C VAL A 49 22.90 11.21 4.87
N ILE A 50 21.64 10.92 4.55
CA ILE A 50 21.25 9.74 3.79
C ILE A 50 21.15 10.17 2.32
N PRO A 51 22.07 9.73 1.45
CA PRO A 51 21.97 10.00 0.02
C PRO A 51 20.79 9.24 -0.56
N THR A 52 20.09 9.86 -1.48
CA THR A 52 18.94 9.28 -2.15
C THR A 52 19.35 8.45 -3.36
N LEU A 53 18.39 7.69 -3.88
CA LEU A 53 18.60 6.80 -5.01
C LEU A 53 18.47 7.51 -6.39
N GLY A 54 18.41 8.84 -6.43
CA GLY A 54 18.31 9.61 -7.68
C GLY A 54 17.07 9.24 -8.53
N THR A 55 15.91 9.18 -7.89
CA THR A 55 14.62 8.86 -8.54
C THR A 55 13.80 10.14 -8.67
N SER A 56 13.23 10.39 -9.85
CA SER A 56 12.29 11.51 -10.04
C SER A 56 11.06 11.34 -9.17
N ILE A 57 10.55 12.44 -8.61
CA ILE A 57 9.29 12.47 -7.89
C ILE A 57 8.10 12.10 -8.80
N ASP A 58 8.23 12.40 -10.10
CA ASP A 58 7.16 12.17 -11.08
C ASP A 58 6.95 10.69 -11.42
N ASN A 59 7.92 9.84 -11.12
CA ASN A 59 7.85 8.41 -11.39
C ASN A 59 8.29 7.58 -10.19
N LEU A 60 7.39 7.42 -9.23
CA LEU A 60 7.65 6.63 -8.02
C LEU A 60 7.63 5.12 -8.27
N ILE A 61 6.91 4.66 -9.31
CA ILE A 61 6.61 3.24 -9.52
C ILE A 61 7.73 2.60 -10.34
N LEU A 62 8.43 1.61 -9.76
CA LEU A 62 9.42 0.80 -10.45
C LEU A 62 8.78 -0.36 -11.21
N SER A 63 7.84 -1.04 -10.57
CA SER A 63 7.16 -2.19 -11.16
C SER A 63 5.84 -2.46 -10.46
N SER A 64 4.94 -3.14 -11.16
CA SER A 64 3.69 -3.65 -10.59
C SER A 64 3.42 -5.05 -11.13
N THR A 65 2.93 -5.93 -10.26
CA THR A 65 2.61 -7.31 -10.61
C THR A 65 1.27 -7.68 -10.00
N VAL A 66 0.31 -8.07 -10.84
CA VAL A 66 -0.98 -8.61 -10.38
C VAL A 66 -0.81 -10.08 -10.05
N ASN A 67 -1.44 -10.55 -8.95
CA ASN A 67 -1.36 -11.92 -8.47
C ASN A 67 0.10 -12.40 -8.27
N PRO A 68 0.91 -11.72 -7.49
CA PRO A 68 2.34 -12.03 -7.36
C PRO A 68 2.62 -13.43 -6.79
N SER A 69 1.71 -13.96 -5.98
CA SER A 69 1.83 -15.30 -5.39
C SER A 69 1.29 -16.42 -6.29
N GLY A 70 0.54 -16.09 -7.35
CA GLY A 70 -0.24 -17.07 -8.14
C GLY A 70 -1.51 -17.57 -7.48
N CYS A 71 -1.71 -17.28 -6.18
CA CYS A 71 -2.82 -17.82 -5.38
C CYS A 71 -3.90 -16.77 -5.04
N ASN A 72 -3.59 -15.48 -5.18
CA ASN A 72 -4.53 -14.41 -4.85
C ASN A 72 -4.77 -13.49 -6.06
N PRO A 73 -5.71 -13.85 -6.96
CA PRO A 73 -5.92 -13.17 -8.23
C PRO A 73 -6.41 -11.72 -8.10
N LEU A 74 -6.95 -11.33 -6.94
CA LEU A 74 -7.44 -9.97 -6.67
C LEU A 74 -6.46 -9.17 -5.80
N SER A 75 -5.18 -9.50 -5.91
CA SER A 75 -4.11 -8.75 -5.28
C SER A 75 -3.06 -8.30 -6.28
N ALA A 76 -2.27 -7.33 -5.90
CA ALA A 76 -1.08 -6.94 -6.61
C ALA A 76 0.04 -6.55 -5.66
N SER A 77 1.24 -6.45 -6.19
CA SER A 77 2.42 -5.89 -5.55
C SER A 77 2.93 -4.74 -6.39
N VAL A 78 3.15 -3.59 -5.77
CA VAL A 78 3.71 -2.41 -6.43
C VAL A 78 5.01 -2.04 -5.73
N VAL A 79 6.11 -2.06 -6.46
CA VAL A 79 7.41 -1.64 -5.96
C VAL A 79 7.59 -0.16 -6.26
N VAL A 80 7.78 0.62 -5.21
CA VAL A 80 8.03 2.05 -5.32
C VAL A 80 9.47 2.39 -4.91
N LYS A 81 9.98 3.47 -5.47
CA LYS A 81 11.28 4.04 -5.13
C LYS A 81 11.09 5.53 -4.85
N LEU A 82 11.39 5.92 -3.62
CA LEU A 82 11.21 7.29 -3.15
C LEU A 82 12.51 8.07 -3.28
N PRO A 83 12.43 9.37 -3.59
CA PRO A 83 13.61 10.23 -3.69
C PRO A 83 14.30 10.40 -2.32
N VAL A 84 13.51 10.58 -1.28
CA VAL A 84 13.96 10.67 0.10
C VAL A 84 13.08 9.79 0.98
N LEU A 85 13.45 9.64 2.25
CA LEU A 85 12.69 8.82 3.21
C LEU A 85 11.27 9.33 3.36
N GLY A 86 10.33 8.41 3.36
CA GLY A 86 8.92 8.74 3.55
C GLY A 86 8.02 7.52 3.60
N ARG A 87 6.73 7.77 3.62
CA ARG A 87 5.67 6.77 3.71
C ARG A 87 4.80 6.80 2.46
N ILE A 88 4.16 5.69 2.20
CA ILE A 88 3.17 5.57 1.13
C ILE A 88 1.78 5.41 1.74
N LYS A 89 0.83 6.19 1.22
CA LYS A 89 -0.59 5.95 1.35
C LYS A 89 -1.09 5.36 0.04
N LEU A 90 -1.81 4.25 0.13
CA LEU A 90 -2.47 3.57 -0.97
C LEU A 90 -3.96 3.92 -0.96
N ILE A 91 -4.52 4.19 -2.13
CA ILE A 91 -5.96 4.29 -2.34
C ILE A 91 -6.32 3.35 -3.49
N VAL A 92 -7.18 2.37 -3.21
CA VAL A 92 -7.81 1.53 -4.23
C VAL A 92 -9.19 2.09 -4.49
N HIS A 93 -9.41 2.61 -5.69
CA HIS A 93 -10.67 3.27 -6.02
C HIS A 93 -11.81 2.27 -6.24
N SER A 94 -12.95 2.59 -5.69
CA SER A 94 -14.19 1.85 -5.93
C SER A 94 -14.65 1.98 -7.40
N LYS A 95 -15.49 1.05 -7.84
CA LYS A 95 -16.12 1.16 -9.16
C LYS A 95 -17.08 2.33 -9.21
N PRO A 96 -17.11 3.11 -10.29
CA PRO A 96 -18.10 4.17 -10.47
C PRO A 96 -19.54 3.66 -10.31
N GLY A 97 -20.36 4.42 -9.59
CA GLY A 97 -21.76 4.07 -9.35
C GLY A 97 -22.00 3.04 -8.26
N LYS A 98 -20.95 2.64 -7.52
CA LYS A 98 -21.05 1.82 -6.32
C LYS A 98 -21.14 2.68 -5.06
N HIS A 99 -21.80 2.16 -4.04
CA HIS A 99 -21.89 2.81 -2.72
C HIS A 99 -20.70 2.47 -1.81
N THR A 100 -19.80 1.61 -2.28
CA THR A 100 -18.60 1.21 -1.57
C THR A 100 -17.60 2.36 -1.59
N PRO A 101 -17.04 2.77 -0.45
CA PRO A 101 -15.99 3.77 -0.39
C PRO A 101 -14.68 3.22 -0.99
N ASP A 102 -13.78 4.12 -1.34
CA ASP A 102 -12.41 3.77 -1.69
C ASP A 102 -11.74 3.09 -0.49
N VAL A 103 -10.89 2.11 -0.77
CA VAL A 103 -10.07 1.46 0.27
C VAL A 103 -8.78 2.25 0.42
N GLU A 104 -8.57 2.82 1.60
CA GLU A 104 -7.39 3.62 1.91
C GLU A 104 -6.54 2.96 2.99
N TYR A 105 -5.23 2.97 2.78
CA TYR A 105 -4.29 2.47 3.77
C TYR A 105 -2.98 3.24 3.74
N THR A 106 -2.51 3.67 4.91
CA THR A 106 -1.20 4.31 5.06
C THR A 106 -0.22 3.31 5.68
N PHE A 107 0.83 2.99 4.93
CA PHE A 107 1.89 2.10 5.40
C PHE A 107 2.74 2.81 6.44
N LYS A 108 3.01 2.12 7.54
CA LYS A 108 3.84 2.64 8.64
C LYS A 108 5.32 2.62 8.30
N ASP A 109 5.71 1.72 7.39
CA ASP A 109 7.10 1.55 7.00
C ASP A 109 7.64 2.81 6.33
N VAL A 110 8.86 3.14 6.70
CA VAL A 110 9.62 4.26 6.14
C VAL A 110 10.79 3.70 5.35
N GLY A 111 10.95 4.13 4.11
CA GLY A 111 12.06 3.63 3.30
C GLY A 111 12.19 4.34 1.96
N LEU A 112 13.34 4.16 1.32
CA LEU A 112 13.59 4.66 -0.04
C LEU A 112 13.05 3.71 -1.11
N LYS A 113 12.92 2.43 -0.79
CA LYS A 113 12.31 1.41 -1.65
C LYS A 113 11.33 0.60 -0.82
N GLN A 114 10.10 0.54 -1.26
CA GLN A 114 9.04 -0.15 -0.54
C GLN A 114 8.30 -1.08 -1.50
N ASN A 115 7.85 -2.22 -0.98
CA ASN A 115 6.94 -3.12 -1.68
C ASN A 115 5.55 -2.96 -1.08
N ILE A 116 4.64 -2.41 -1.87
CA ILE A 116 3.29 -2.04 -1.46
C ILE A 116 2.33 -3.16 -1.86
N PRO A 117 1.80 -3.94 -0.91
CA PRO A 117 0.75 -4.89 -1.18
C PRO A 117 -0.56 -4.15 -1.48
N VAL A 118 -1.20 -4.53 -2.57
CA VAL A 118 -2.49 -4.00 -3.01
C VAL A 118 -3.52 -5.11 -2.91
N LEU A 119 -4.55 -4.88 -2.11
CA LEU A 119 -5.65 -5.82 -1.87
C LEU A 119 -6.98 -5.16 -2.23
N GLY A 120 -8.02 -5.97 -2.40
CA GLY A 120 -9.37 -5.47 -2.67
C GLY A 120 -9.61 -5.07 -4.13
N LEU A 121 -8.86 -5.68 -5.06
CA LEU A 121 -9.08 -5.46 -6.48
C LEU A 121 -10.37 -6.14 -6.95
N TYR A 122 -11.08 -5.51 -7.88
CA TYR A 122 -12.24 -6.08 -8.53
C TYR A 122 -11.82 -7.06 -9.64
N PRO A 123 -12.55 -8.17 -9.83
CA PRO A 123 -12.27 -9.12 -10.91
C PRO A 123 -12.68 -8.56 -12.28
N ASN A 124 -11.98 -9.00 -13.33
CA ASN A 124 -12.20 -8.60 -14.72
C ASN A 124 -12.38 -7.08 -14.89
N TYR A 125 -11.48 -6.32 -14.23
CA TYR A 125 -11.60 -4.88 -14.16
C TYR A 125 -10.24 -4.19 -14.23
N ASN A 126 -10.24 -3.00 -14.81
CA ASN A 126 -9.06 -2.14 -14.83
C ASN A 126 -9.07 -1.24 -13.58
N ASN A 127 -8.59 -1.81 -12.47
CA ASN A 127 -8.61 -1.19 -11.16
C ASN A 127 -7.73 0.07 -11.14
N GLN A 128 -8.29 1.16 -10.66
CA GLN A 128 -7.56 2.40 -10.48
C GLN A 128 -6.99 2.49 -9.07
N ILE A 129 -5.74 2.86 -8.98
CA ILE A 129 -4.99 2.94 -7.74
C ILE A 129 -4.25 4.26 -7.68
N THR A 130 -4.27 4.91 -6.54
CA THR A 130 -3.45 6.09 -6.26
C THR A 130 -2.47 5.77 -5.15
N LEU A 131 -1.20 6.05 -5.41
CA LEU A 131 -0.14 6.05 -4.42
C LEU A 131 0.23 7.49 -4.09
N ILE A 132 0.21 7.82 -2.81
CA ILE A 132 0.58 9.14 -2.31
C ILE A 132 1.85 8.98 -1.47
N TYR A 133 2.90 9.64 -1.89
CA TYR A 133 4.14 9.73 -1.14
C TYR A 133 4.07 10.93 -0.18
N THR A 134 4.31 10.66 1.10
CA THR A 134 4.43 11.67 2.14
C THR A 134 5.82 11.63 2.76
N ASP A 135 6.39 12.79 3.05
CA ASP A 135 7.63 12.89 3.82
C ASP A 135 7.42 12.49 5.28
N LEU A 136 8.50 12.50 6.06
CA LEU A 136 8.45 12.14 7.49
C LEU A 136 7.67 13.16 8.33
N GLN A 137 7.48 14.38 7.84
CA GLN A 137 6.68 15.43 8.46
C GLN A 137 5.18 15.28 8.12
N GLY A 138 4.82 14.36 7.23
CA GLY A 138 3.44 14.11 6.79
C GLY A 138 2.97 14.95 5.61
N ASN A 139 3.86 15.73 4.99
CA ASN A 139 3.49 16.52 3.80
C ASN A 139 3.45 15.62 2.56
N GLU A 140 2.40 15.76 1.76
CA GLU A 140 2.33 15.11 0.45
C GLU A 140 3.39 15.72 -0.47
N ARG A 141 4.23 14.87 -1.03
CA ARG A 141 5.32 15.26 -1.94
C ARG A 141 5.07 14.85 -3.38
N ALA A 142 4.40 13.73 -3.58
CA ALA A 142 4.04 13.27 -4.92
C ALA A 142 2.84 12.34 -4.88
N ARG A 143 2.17 12.24 -6.03
CA ARG A 143 1.03 11.36 -6.26
C ARG A 143 1.22 10.64 -7.59
N SER A 144 1.07 9.34 -7.60
CA SER A 144 1.15 8.50 -8.81
C SER A 144 -0.12 7.68 -8.95
N ASN A 145 -0.68 7.69 -10.15
CA ASN A 145 -1.86 6.90 -10.50
C ASN A 145 -1.43 5.70 -11.35
N LEU A 146 -2.05 4.57 -11.10
CA LEU A 146 -1.71 3.31 -11.74
C LEU A 146 -3.01 2.56 -12.05
N LYS A 147 -3.03 1.82 -13.14
CA LYS A 147 -4.13 0.95 -13.52
C LYS A 147 -3.66 -0.50 -13.50
N LEU A 148 -4.41 -1.35 -12.79
CA LEU A 148 -4.12 -2.78 -12.65
C LEU A 148 -5.26 -3.61 -13.24
N GLN A 149 -4.98 -4.28 -14.36
CA GLN A 149 -5.94 -5.16 -15.00
C GLN A 149 -5.93 -6.53 -14.34
N THR A 150 -7.05 -6.92 -13.75
CA THR A 150 -7.27 -8.26 -13.21
C THR A 150 -7.98 -9.15 -14.21
N LYS A 151 -7.77 -10.45 -14.06
CA LYS A 151 -8.48 -11.46 -14.86
C LYS A 151 -9.85 -11.77 -14.26
N THR A 152 -10.71 -12.43 -15.06
CA THR A 152 -11.96 -13.01 -14.58
C THR A 152 -11.65 -14.07 -13.53
N LEU A 153 -12.45 -14.12 -12.48
CA LEU A 153 -12.40 -15.21 -11.50
C LEU A 153 -13.17 -16.40 -12.05
N GLU A 154 -12.45 -17.46 -12.36
CA GLU A 154 -13.04 -18.73 -12.77
C GLU A 154 -13.14 -19.63 -11.55
N SER A 155 -14.22 -19.56 -10.82
CA SER A 155 -14.50 -20.47 -9.73
C SER A 155 -15.93 -20.96 -9.79
N ARG A 156 -16.10 -22.28 -9.74
CA ARG A 156 -17.43 -22.92 -9.64
C ARG A 156 -18.12 -22.61 -8.29
N ARG A 157 -17.36 -22.14 -7.31
CA ARG A 157 -17.81 -21.88 -5.94
C ARG A 157 -18.25 -20.43 -5.71
N LEU A 158 -17.95 -19.51 -6.64
CA LEU A 158 -18.44 -18.14 -6.55
C LEU A 158 -19.92 -18.10 -6.97
N PRO A 159 -20.73 -17.27 -6.32
CA PRO A 159 -22.12 -17.10 -6.70
C PRO A 159 -22.20 -16.61 -8.15
N LYS A 160 -23.02 -17.26 -8.96
CA LYS A 160 -23.27 -16.86 -10.34
C LYS A 160 -24.13 -15.60 -10.44
N GLU A 161 -24.97 -15.40 -9.43
CA GLU A 161 -25.92 -14.29 -9.36
C GLU A 161 -26.04 -13.83 -7.92
N ILE A 162 -26.05 -12.53 -7.72
CA ILE A 162 -26.36 -11.87 -6.45
C ILE A 162 -27.62 -11.05 -6.69
N ARG A 163 -28.72 -11.41 -6.03
CA ARG A 163 -30.00 -10.68 -6.14
C ARG A 163 -30.19 -9.78 -4.93
N VAL A 164 -30.23 -8.48 -5.16
CA VAL A 164 -30.59 -7.52 -4.12
C VAL A 164 -32.12 -7.53 -3.96
N VAL A 165 -32.59 -8.02 -2.81
CA VAL A 165 -34.02 -8.08 -2.50
C VAL A 165 -34.51 -6.74 -1.95
N LYS A 166 -33.69 -6.07 -1.14
CA LYS A 166 -34.00 -4.77 -0.55
C LYS A 166 -32.68 -4.02 -0.33
N ALA A 167 -32.62 -2.78 -0.80
CA ALA A 167 -31.49 -1.88 -0.53
C ALA A 167 -32.01 -0.64 0.21
N GLN A 168 -31.37 -0.29 1.32
CA GLN A 168 -31.63 0.94 2.10
C GLN A 168 -30.28 1.59 2.42
N TYR A 169 -29.64 2.14 1.38
CA TYR A 169 -28.26 2.66 1.46
C TYR A 169 -28.08 3.74 2.52
N ASP A 170 -29.10 4.55 2.78
CA ASP A 170 -29.11 5.62 3.81
C ASP A 170 -29.06 5.06 5.25
N ARG A 171 -29.29 3.75 5.41
CA ARG A 171 -29.32 3.05 6.72
C ARG A 171 -28.24 1.98 6.83
N MET A 172 -27.44 1.81 5.79
CA MET A 172 -26.32 0.88 5.77
C MET A 172 -25.01 1.63 5.93
N GLU A 173 -24.08 1.06 6.67
CA GLU A 173 -22.73 1.57 6.70
C GLU A 173 -22.06 1.33 5.34
N PRO A 174 -21.31 2.30 4.80
CA PRO A 174 -20.52 2.09 3.59
C PRO A 174 -19.45 1.01 3.84
N GLY A 175 -19.28 0.11 2.90
CA GLY A 175 -18.27 -0.93 3.03
C GLY A 175 -18.56 -2.16 2.19
N MET A 176 -17.71 -3.16 2.35
CA MET A 176 -17.84 -4.47 1.72
C MET A 176 -18.40 -5.49 2.72
N ASN A 177 -19.24 -6.38 2.23
CA ASN A 177 -19.77 -7.48 3.02
C ASN A 177 -18.91 -8.71 2.85
N LEU A 178 -18.42 -9.28 3.94
CA LEU A 178 -17.73 -10.57 3.92
C LEU A 178 -18.77 -11.70 3.91
N VAL A 179 -18.74 -12.51 2.88
CA VAL A 179 -19.60 -13.66 2.71
C VAL A 179 -18.75 -14.92 2.64
N ASN A 180 -19.21 -15.99 3.22
CA ASN A 180 -18.58 -17.28 3.15
C ASN A 180 -19.47 -18.26 2.36
N SER A 181 -18.90 -18.84 1.28
CA SER A 181 -19.55 -19.94 0.57
C SER A 181 -19.14 -21.25 1.25
N PRO A 182 -20.08 -21.99 1.87
CA PRO A 182 -19.77 -23.28 2.45
C PRO A 182 -19.35 -24.27 1.36
N GLY A 183 -18.50 -25.22 1.72
CA GLY A 183 -18.18 -26.35 0.85
C GLY A 183 -19.42 -27.19 0.50
N GLN A 184 -19.38 -27.89 -0.61
CA GLN A 184 -20.49 -28.73 -1.06
C GLN A 184 -20.53 -30.09 -0.35
N ASP A 185 -19.40 -30.53 0.21
CA ASP A 185 -19.23 -31.75 0.98
C ASP A 185 -18.17 -31.61 2.07
N GLU A 186 -17.94 -32.63 2.88
CA GLU A 186 -16.99 -32.63 4.00
C GLU A 186 -15.52 -32.48 3.58
N THR A 187 -15.20 -32.71 2.31
CA THR A 187 -13.84 -32.59 1.76
C THR A 187 -13.61 -31.22 1.11
N ASP A 188 -14.67 -30.46 0.95
CA ASP A 188 -14.63 -29.16 0.25
C ASP A 188 -14.44 -28.00 1.22
N THR A 189 -13.46 -27.17 0.95
CA THR A 189 -13.16 -26.00 1.79
C THR A 189 -14.11 -24.85 1.49
N SER A 190 -14.51 -24.10 2.52
CA SER A 190 -15.25 -22.86 2.36
C SER A 190 -14.39 -21.78 1.70
N ILE A 191 -14.99 -20.93 0.89
CA ILE A 191 -14.33 -19.80 0.24
C ILE A 191 -14.94 -18.50 0.76
N PRO A 192 -14.19 -17.71 1.52
CA PRO A 192 -14.60 -16.35 1.86
C PRO A 192 -14.42 -15.41 0.65
N TYR A 193 -15.37 -14.53 0.43
CA TYR A 193 -15.30 -13.48 -0.59
C TYR A 193 -16.01 -12.21 -0.09
N MET A 194 -15.66 -11.09 -0.67
CA MET A 194 -16.29 -9.81 -0.36
C MET A 194 -17.16 -9.35 -1.53
N ILE A 195 -18.30 -8.77 -1.20
CA ILE A 195 -19.23 -8.15 -2.14
C ILE A 195 -19.50 -6.72 -1.72
N ASP A 196 -19.65 -5.84 -2.68
CA ASP A 196 -20.04 -4.43 -2.53
C ASP A 196 -21.49 -4.16 -2.96
#